data_35fc7e0be7f0df54854c667dcbb7cb3f
#
_entry.id   35fc7e0be7f0df54854c667dcbb7cb3f
#
_cell.length_a   1.000
_cell.length_b   1.000
_cell.length_c   1.000
_cell.angle_alpha   90.00
_cell.angle_beta   90.00
_cell.angle_gamma   90.00
#
_symmetry.space_group_name_H-M   'P 1'
#
loop_
_entity.id
_entity.type
_entity.pdbx_description
1 polymer ?
#
loop_
_entity_poly.entity_id
_entity_poly.type
_entity_poly.pdbx_seq_one_letter_code
_entity_poly.pdbx_strand_id
1 'polypeptide(L)'
;MAYGDQREKVCVMINIDFDAVGNWAERQNLPYAGYTDLAQKPEVYQLIKECVEKVNADLSRDTLLAGSQISRFLVLHKELDADDGELTRTNKVRRGFIGDKYGVLVDALYDGKTEQFIETVVKFEDGRTGSVSATLTLGDTQTFAPVKAAA
;
A
#
# COMPACT_ATOMS: atom_id res chain seq x y z
N MET A 1 1.08 0.74 -5.54
CA MET A 1 1.71 1.87 -6.27
C MET A 1 3.01 2.24 -5.59
N ALA A 2 4.08 2.31 -6.35
CA ALA A 2 5.41 2.67 -5.86
C ALA A 2 5.70 4.16 -6.10
N TYR A 3 6.35 4.77 -5.13
CA TYR A 3 6.86 6.13 -5.14
C TYR A 3 8.35 6.10 -4.84
N GLY A 4 9.13 6.94 -5.45
CA GLY A 4 10.59 6.96 -5.26
C GLY A 4 11.32 7.83 -6.27
N ASP A 5 10.61 8.37 -7.26
CA ASP A 5 11.21 9.27 -8.25
C ASP A 5 11.76 10.50 -7.55
N GLN A 6 13.06 10.77 -7.77
CA GLN A 6 13.81 11.86 -7.13
C GLN A 6 13.81 11.84 -5.59
N ARG A 7 13.63 10.66 -4.98
CA ARG A 7 13.63 10.47 -3.52
C ARG A 7 14.67 9.43 -3.12
N GLU A 8 15.12 9.51 -1.87
CA GLU A 8 16.15 8.61 -1.34
C GLU A 8 15.67 7.18 -1.12
N LYS A 9 14.35 6.98 -1.00
CA LYS A 9 13.72 5.70 -0.66
C LYS A 9 12.56 5.41 -1.57
N VAL A 10 12.30 4.12 -1.79
CA VAL A 10 11.06 3.64 -2.41
C VAL A 10 10.05 3.31 -1.29
N CYS A 11 8.88 3.90 -1.39
CA CYS A 11 7.75 3.60 -0.54
C CYS A 11 6.56 3.18 -1.41
N VAL A 12 5.66 2.37 -0.86
CA VAL A 12 4.51 1.87 -1.61
C VAL A 12 3.20 2.05 -0.87
N MET A 13 2.14 2.34 -1.61
CA MET A 13 0.76 2.20 -1.18
C MET A 13 0.17 0.95 -1.82
N ILE A 14 -0.46 0.12 -1.02
CA ILE A 14 -0.94 -1.21 -1.41
C ILE A 14 -2.46 -1.29 -1.26
N ASN A 15 -3.13 -1.77 -2.30
CA ASN A 15 -4.48 -2.32 -2.16
C ASN A 15 -4.39 -3.84 -1.99
N ILE A 16 -5.12 -4.38 -1.03
CA ILE A 16 -5.25 -5.82 -0.90
C ILE A 16 -6.31 -6.33 -1.88
N ASP A 17 -6.14 -7.55 -2.33
CA ASP A 17 -7.21 -8.32 -2.96
C ASP A 17 -8.14 -8.82 -1.85
N PHE A 18 -9.37 -8.30 -1.83
CA PHE A 18 -10.31 -8.55 -0.74
C PHE A 18 -10.67 -10.03 -0.61
N ASP A 19 -10.84 -10.74 -1.72
CA ASP A 19 -11.19 -12.16 -1.71
C ASP A 19 -10.00 -13.01 -1.25
N ALA A 20 -8.82 -12.76 -1.78
CA ALA A 20 -7.63 -13.52 -1.44
C ALA A 20 -7.21 -13.33 0.03
N VAL A 21 -7.18 -12.09 0.49
CA VAL A 21 -6.82 -11.77 1.90
C VAL A 21 -7.93 -12.18 2.84
N GLY A 22 -9.21 -12.03 2.46
CA GLY A 22 -10.35 -12.51 3.22
C GLY A 22 -10.31 -14.02 3.44
N ASN A 23 -10.05 -14.80 2.39
CA ASN A 23 -9.88 -16.24 2.50
C ASN A 23 -8.69 -16.62 3.40
N TRP A 24 -7.60 -15.89 3.30
CA TRP A 24 -6.46 -16.09 4.21
C TRP A 24 -6.86 -15.81 5.66
N ALA A 25 -7.57 -14.69 5.93
CA ALA A 25 -8.03 -14.32 7.26
C ALA A 25 -8.96 -15.39 7.86
N GLU A 26 -9.87 -15.95 7.06
CA GLU A 26 -10.74 -17.04 7.48
C GLU A 26 -9.95 -18.29 7.89
N ARG A 27 -8.93 -18.64 7.13
CA ARG A 27 -8.03 -19.77 7.49
C ARG A 27 -7.24 -19.51 8.77
N GLN A 28 -7.00 -18.25 9.13
CA GLN A 28 -6.35 -17.85 10.37
C GLN A 28 -7.32 -17.63 11.54
N ASN A 29 -8.62 -17.88 11.34
CA ASN A 29 -9.68 -17.56 12.29
C ASN A 29 -9.68 -16.08 12.71
N LEU A 30 -9.34 -15.19 11.79
CA LEU A 30 -9.31 -13.75 12.00
C LEU A 30 -10.62 -13.12 11.52
N PRO A 31 -11.51 -12.64 12.42
CA PRO A 31 -12.74 -11.99 12.01
C PRO A 31 -12.50 -10.58 11.49
N TYR A 32 -13.30 -10.17 10.51
CA TYR A 32 -13.28 -8.81 9.97
C TYR A 32 -14.69 -8.39 9.51
N ALA A 33 -14.96 -7.09 9.58
CA ALA A 33 -16.29 -6.54 9.26
C ALA A 33 -16.43 -6.07 7.80
N GLY A 34 -15.34 -5.93 7.05
CA GLY A 34 -15.34 -5.45 5.68
C GLY A 34 -13.93 -5.08 5.21
N TYR A 35 -13.84 -4.42 4.04
CA TYR A 35 -12.55 -4.09 3.43
C TYR A 35 -11.65 -3.24 4.35
N THR A 36 -12.19 -2.13 4.84
CA THR A 36 -11.41 -1.18 5.67
C THR A 36 -10.89 -1.87 6.94
N ASP A 37 -11.74 -2.62 7.62
CA ASP A 37 -11.34 -3.36 8.82
C ASP A 37 -10.26 -4.41 8.50
N LEU A 38 -10.46 -5.21 7.46
CA LEU A 38 -9.48 -6.21 7.03
C LEU A 38 -8.15 -5.57 6.64
N ALA A 39 -8.19 -4.51 5.84
CA ALA A 39 -7.00 -3.82 5.35
C ALA A 39 -6.13 -3.25 6.47
N GLN A 40 -6.73 -2.87 7.60
CA GLN A 40 -6.02 -2.26 8.73
C GLN A 40 -5.68 -3.24 9.85
N LYS A 41 -5.95 -4.53 9.68
CA LYS A 41 -5.58 -5.55 10.68
C LYS A 41 -4.05 -5.65 10.81
N PRO A 42 -3.52 -5.67 12.06
CA PRO A 42 -2.07 -5.86 12.27
C PRO A 42 -1.53 -7.14 11.64
N GLU A 43 -2.33 -8.21 11.63
CA GLU A 43 -1.96 -9.50 11.03
C GLU A 43 -1.82 -9.41 9.51
N VAL A 44 -2.65 -8.60 8.85
CA VAL A 44 -2.53 -8.32 7.40
C VAL A 44 -1.28 -7.50 7.12
N TYR A 45 -0.99 -6.50 7.94
CA TYR A 45 0.26 -5.73 7.84
C TYR A 45 1.49 -6.62 8.01
N GLN A 46 1.46 -7.55 8.95
CA GLN A 46 2.56 -8.50 9.15
C GLN A 46 2.74 -9.42 7.93
N LEU A 47 1.65 -9.93 7.37
CA LEU A 47 1.67 -10.74 6.16
C LEU A 47 2.33 -9.99 4.99
N ILE A 48 1.90 -8.75 4.76
CA ILE A 48 2.42 -7.91 3.67
C ILE A 48 3.87 -7.55 3.92
N LYS A 49 4.23 -7.21 5.15
CA LYS A 49 5.62 -6.94 5.53
C LYS A 49 6.53 -8.11 5.17
N GLU A 50 6.16 -9.33 5.52
CA GLU A 50 6.92 -10.54 5.18
C GLU A 50 7.08 -10.71 3.67
N CYS A 51 6.01 -10.47 2.89
CA CYS A 51 6.06 -10.54 1.43
C CYS A 51 7.00 -9.48 0.85
N VAL A 52 6.92 -8.24 1.32
CA VAL A 52 7.77 -7.14 0.86
C VAL A 52 9.24 -7.40 1.22
N GLU A 53 9.53 -7.91 2.40
CA GLU A 53 10.89 -8.24 2.82
C GLU A 53 11.50 -9.37 2.00
N LYS A 54 10.71 -10.35 1.56
CA LYS A 54 11.17 -11.37 0.59
C LYS A 54 11.55 -10.75 -0.75
N VAL A 55 10.73 -9.83 -1.26
CA VAL A 55 11.03 -9.09 -2.49
C VAL A 55 12.31 -8.27 -2.31
N ASN A 56 12.47 -7.58 -1.19
CA ASN A 56 13.68 -6.82 -0.88
C ASN A 56 14.94 -7.71 -0.86
N ALA A 57 14.85 -8.89 -0.27
CA ALA A 57 15.96 -9.85 -0.27
C ALA A 57 16.35 -10.28 -1.69
N ASP A 58 15.36 -10.52 -2.54
CA ASP A 58 15.61 -10.87 -3.95
C ASP A 58 16.22 -9.69 -4.72
N LEU A 59 15.69 -8.47 -4.54
CA LEU A 59 16.22 -7.26 -5.17
C LEU A 59 17.67 -6.98 -4.76
N SER A 60 18.03 -7.27 -3.52
CA SER A 60 19.39 -7.03 -3.03
C SER A 60 20.47 -7.85 -3.74
N ARG A 61 20.08 -8.96 -4.37
CA ARG A 61 20.97 -9.84 -5.14
C ARG A 61 21.22 -9.38 -6.57
N ASP A 62 20.41 -8.44 -7.04
CA ASP A 62 20.54 -7.86 -8.38
C ASP A 62 21.25 -6.50 -8.28
N THR A 63 22.37 -6.36 -8.96
CA THR A 63 23.20 -5.13 -8.90
C THR A 63 22.48 -3.90 -9.45
N LEU A 64 21.52 -4.08 -10.37
CA LEU A 64 20.74 -2.99 -10.95
C LEU A 64 19.53 -2.62 -10.10
N LEU A 65 18.98 -3.59 -9.37
CA LEU A 65 17.71 -3.44 -8.66
C LEU A 65 17.86 -3.27 -7.14
N ALA A 66 19.05 -3.45 -6.59
CA ALA A 66 19.30 -3.38 -5.14
C ALA A 66 18.88 -2.03 -4.52
N GLY A 67 18.94 -0.94 -5.28
CA GLY A 67 18.48 0.38 -4.86
C GLY A 67 16.97 0.59 -4.94
N SER A 68 16.22 -0.37 -5.49
CA SER A 68 14.77 -0.31 -5.64
C SER A 68 14.01 -1.02 -4.51
N GLN A 69 14.71 -1.40 -3.44
CA GLN A 69 14.09 -2.03 -2.28
C GLN A 69 13.07 -1.10 -1.62
N ILE A 70 11.96 -1.68 -1.16
CA ILE A 70 10.87 -0.96 -0.54
C ILE A 70 11.21 -0.74 0.94
N SER A 71 11.24 0.51 1.37
CA SER A 71 11.59 0.87 2.76
C SER A 71 10.38 1.01 3.67
N ARG A 72 9.27 1.50 3.14
CA ARG A 72 8.03 1.68 3.90
C ARG A 72 6.82 1.42 3.03
N PHE A 73 5.74 1.02 3.68
CA PHE A 73 4.46 0.78 3.00
C PHE A 73 3.28 1.19 3.89
N LEU A 74 2.13 1.37 3.25
CA LEU A 74 0.84 1.38 3.90
C LEU A 74 -0.17 0.59 3.05
N VAL A 75 -1.23 0.14 3.69
CA VAL A 75 -2.37 -0.49 3.02
C VAL A 75 -3.49 0.51 2.97
N LEU A 76 -4.00 0.78 1.76
CA LEU A 76 -5.12 1.71 1.58
C LEU A 76 -6.38 1.16 2.23
N HIS A 77 -7.16 2.06 2.80
CA HIS A 77 -8.37 1.77 3.56
C HIS A 77 -9.59 1.43 2.70
N LYS A 78 -9.51 1.65 1.40
CA LYS A 78 -10.56 1.34 0.42
C LYS A 78 -9.95 0.83 -0.88
N GLU A 79 -10.72 0.08 -1.63
CA GLU A 79 -10.35 -0.27 -3.00
C GLU A 79 -10.34 0.96 -3.90
N LEU A 80 -9.46 0.96 -4.89
CA LEU A 80 -9.49 1.96 -5.93
C LEU A 80 -10.69 1.71 -6.87
N ASP A 81 -11.38 2.77 -7.23
CA ASP A 81 -12.61 2.71 -8.00
C ASP A 81 -12.56 3.65 -9.21
N ALA A 82 -13.18 3.20 -10.30
CA ALA A 82 -13.32 4.00 -11.52
C ALA A 82 -14.31 5.16 -11.35
N ASP A 83 -15.38 4.97 -10.58
CA ASP A 83 -16.38 5.99 -10.33
C ASP A 83 -15.83 7.13 -9.47
N ASP A 84 -14.87 6.82 -8.60
CA ASP A 84 -14.11 7.81 -7.85
C ASP A 84 -13.01 8.50 -8.66
N GLY A 85 -12.86 8.14 -9.94
CA GLY A 85 -11.83 8.70 -10.81
C GLY A 85 -10.43 8.14 -10.59
N GLU A 86 -10.28 7.13 -9.78
CA GLU A 86 -8.99 6.53 -9.39
C GLU A 86 -8.46 5.54 -10.43
N LEU A 87 -9.37 4.90 -11.15
CA LEU A 87 -9.07 3.97 -12.24
C LEU A 87 -9.62 4.51 -13.56
N THR A 88 -9.01 4.11 -14.66
CA THR A 88 -9.59 4.28 -16.00
C THR A 88 -10.69 3.25 -16.23
N ARG A 89 -11.47 3.43 -17.31
CA ARG A 89 -12.49 2.44 -17.72
C ARG A 89 -11.91 1.04 -18.02
N THR A 90 -10.61 0.97 -18.24
CA THR A 90 -9.90 -0.30 -18.47
C THR A 90 -9.13 -0.76 -17.22
N ASN A 91 -9.53 -0.30 -16.04
CA ASN A 91 -8.95 -0.64 -14.72
C ASN A 91 -7.46 -0.32 -14.57
N LYS A 92 -6.96 0.69 -15.28
CA LYS A 92 -5.59 1.17 -15.07
C LYS A 92 -5.58 2.29 -14.04
N VAL A 93 -4.62 2.23 -13.13
CA VAL A 93 -4.44 3.24 -12.08
C VAL A 93 -4.07 4.59 -12.68
N ARG A 94 -4.81 5.62 -12.30
CA ARG A 94 -4.53 7.01 -12.68
C ARG A 94 -3.55 7.63 -11.70
N ARG A 95 -2.26 7.37 -11.90
CA ARG A 95 -1.18 7.69 -10.95
C ARG A 95 -1.14 9.15 -10.50
N GLY A 96 -1.31 10.10 -11.42
CA GLY A 96 -1.32 11.53 -11.09
C GLY A 96 -2.48 11.89 -10.17
N PHE A 97 -3.69 11.44 -10.51
CA PHE A 97 -4.89 11.65 -9.69
C PHE A 97 -4.75 11.03 -8.30
N ILE A 98 -4.23 9.81 -8.21
CA ILE A 98 -3.98 9.12 -6.95
C ILE A 98 -2.94 9.87 -6.11
N GLY A 99 -1.85 10.35 -6.74
CA GLY A 99 -0.82 11.13 -6.05
C GLY A 99 -1.38 12.42 -5.42
N ASP A 100 -2.32 13.07 -6.10
CA ASP A 100 -2.98 14.27 -5.56
C ASP A 100 -3.99 13.92 -4.47
N LYS A 101 -4.87 12.96 -4.73
CA LYS A 101 -5.93 12.55 -3.79
C LYS A 101 -5.39 11.99 -2.47
N TYR A 102 -4.33 11.18 -2.55
CA TYR A 102 -3.69 10.52 -1.41
C TYR A 102 -2.35 11.14 -1.03
N GLY A 103 -2.11 12.39 -1.43
CA GLY A 103 -0.84 13.09 -1.18
C GLY A 103 -0.43 13.12 0.29
N VAL A 104 -1.40 13.27 1.20
CA VAL A 104 -1.15 13.25 2.65
C VAL A 104 -0.55 11.91 3.11
N LEU A 105 -0.95 10.81 2.50
CA LEU A 105 -0.42 9.48 2.80
C LEU A 105 0.98 9.29 2.23
N VAL A 106 1.22 9.78 1.01
CA VAL A 106 2.56 9.76 0.40
C VAL A 106 3.53 10.58 1.26
N ASP A 107 3.15 11.76 1.68
CA ASP A 107 3.97 12.61 2.55
C ASP A 107 4.25 11.92 3.88
N ALA A 108 3.25 11.28 4.49
CA ALA A 108 3.43 10.55 5.74
C ALA A 108 4.42 9.39 5.62
N LEU A 109 4.46 8.69 4.48
CA LEU A 109 5.45 7.64 4.22
C LEU A 109 6.89 8.18 4.29
N TYR A 110 7.12 9.40 3.81
CA TYR A 110 8.45 10.03 3.78
C TYR A 110 8.77 10.84 5.04
N ASP A 111 7.76 11.25 5.81
CA ASP A 111 7.95 12.04 7.03
C ASP A 111 8.24 11.20 8.29
N GLY A 112 8.36 9.89 8.17
CA GLY A 112 8.66 8.99 9.28
C GLY A 112 7.49 8.82 10.27
N LYS A 113 6.28 9.17 9.90
CA LYS A 113 5.08 8.98 10.72
C LYS A 113 4.77 7.47 10.84
N THR A 114 4.18 7.09 11.97
CA THR A 114 3.73 5.72 12.23
C THR A 114 2.25 5.52 11.93
N GLU A 115 1.49 6.61 11.91
CA GLU A 115 0.06 6.64 11.61
C GLU A 115 -0.30 7.90 10.83
N GLN A 116 -1.33 7.82 9.99
CA GLN A 116 -1.89 8.98 9.30
C GLN A 116 -3.40 8.82 9.15
N PHE A 117 -4.14 9.84 9.60
CA PHE A 117 -5.57 9.93 9.34
C PHE A 117 -5.81 10.40 7.91
N ILE A 118 -6.83 9.81 7.27
CA ILE A 118 -7.33 10.26 5.97
C ILE A 118 -8.85 10.18 5.94
N GLU A 119 -9.46 11.11 5.24
CA GLU A 119 -10.87 11.08 4.86
C GLU A 119 -10.96 11.27 3.35
N THR A 120 -11.63 10.34 2.68
CA THR A 120 -11.80 10.36 1.23
C THR A 120 -13.27 10.42 0.86
N VAL A 121 -13.60 11.27 -0.09
CA VAL A 121 -14.94 11.33 -0.69
C VAL A 121 -15.08 10.18 -1.67
N VAL A 122 -16.20 9.46 -1.58
CA VAL A 122 -16.57 8.37 -2.48
C VAL A 122 -17.89 8.68 -3.17
N LYS A 123 -18.05 8.19 -4.38
CA LYS A 123 -19.32 8.24 -5.12
C LYS A 123 -19.98 6.88 -5.08
N PHE A 124 -21.25 6.86 -4.75
CA PHE A 124 -22.08 5.66 -4.80
C PHE A 124 -22.71 5.51 -6.18
N GLU A 125 -23.11 4.30 -6.55
CA GLU A 125 -23.75 3.98 -7.83
C GLU A 125 -25.00 4.83 -8.12
N ASP A 126 -25.71 5.27 -7.08
CA ASP A 126 -26.91 6.12 -7.19
C ASP A 126 -26.58 7.63 -7.35
N GLY A 127 -25.29 7.98 -7.49
CA GLY A 127 -24.82 9.35 -7.66
C GLY A 127 -24.65 10.14 -6.37
N ARG A 128 -25.04 9.58 -5.21
CA ARG A 128 -24.78 10.23 -3.92
C ARG A 128 -23.29 10.18 -3.58
N THR A 129 -22.86 11.16 -2.80
CA THR A 129 -21.49 11.18 -2.26
C THR A 129 -21.50 10.86 -0.78
N GLY A 130 -20.46 10.18 -0.34
CA GLY A 130 -20.18 9.92 1.07
C GLY A 130 -18.72 10.08 1.35
N SER A 131 -18.30 9.78 2.57
CA SER A 131 -16.89 9.77 2.93
C SER A 131 -16.50 8.48 3.62
N VAL A 132 -15.27 8.04 3.38
CA VAL A 132 -14.64 6.94 4.10
C VAL A 132 -13.42 7.51 4.79
N SER A 133 -13.34 7.33 6.10
CA SER A 133 -12.21 7.79 6.90
C SER A 133 -11.56 6.64 7.65
N ALA A 134 -10.26 6.73 7.83
CA ALA A 134 -9.49 5.78 8.60
C ALA A 134 -8.17 6.39 9.09
N THR A 135 -7.63 5.85 10.17
CA THR A 135 -6.25 6.08 10.57
C THR A 135 -5.44 4.89 10.09
N LEU A 136 -4.54 5.14 9.13
CA LEU A 136 -3.71 4.09 8.54
C LEU A 136 -2.39 3.97 9.29
N THR A 137 -1.98 2.74 9.56
CA THR A 137 -0.64 2.43 10.06
C THR A 137 0.36 2.46 8.91
N LEU A 138 1.53 3.06 9.14
CA LEU A 138 2.63 3.02 8.19
C LEU A 138 3.67 2.00 8.69
N GLY A 139 3.96 1.01 7.86
CA GLY A 139 4.88 -0.08 8.19
C GLY A 139 6.28 0.16 7.65
N ASP A 140 7.28 -0.15 8.46
CA ASP A 140 8.67 -0.22 8.03
C ASP A 140 9.00 -1.65 7.59
N THR A 141 9.85 -1.76 6.57
CA THR A 141 10.32 -3.04 6.06
C THR A 141 11.83 -3.13 6.12
N GLN A 142 12.33 -4.33 6.35
CA GLN A 142 13.75 -4.59 6.31
C GLN A 142 14.27 -4.47 4.88
N THR A 143 15.37 -3.74 4.73
CA THR A 143 16.15 -3.70 3.50
C THR A 143 17.49 -4.39 3.72
N PHE A 144 18.07 -4.90 2.65
CA PHE A 144 19.29 -5.71 2.71
C PHE A 144 20.41 -5.00 1.96
N ALA A 145 21.63 -5.12 2.46
CA ALA A 145 22.79 -4.61 1.76
C ALA A 145 22.94 -5.31 0.40
N PRO A 146 23.31 -4.58 -0.67
CA PRO A 146 23.54 -5.18 -1.97
C PRO A 146 24.58 -6.30 -1.87
N VAL A 147 24.30 -7.43 -2.47
CA VAL A 147 25.27 -8.52 -2.59
C VAL A 147 26.35 -8.06 -3.57
N LYS A 148 27.60 -8.00 -3.10
CA LYS A 148 28.72 -7.66 -3.98
C LYS A 148 28.84 -8.73 -5.08
N ALA A 149 28.92 -8.29 -6.32
CA ALA A 149 29.27 -9.19 -7.41
C ALA A 149 30.60 -9.85 -7.06
N ALA A 150 30.67 -11.17 -7.22
CA ALA A 150 31.92 -11.90 -7.11
C ALA A 150 32.92 -11.30 -8.10
N ALA A 151 34.07 -10.88 -7.59
CA ALA A 151 35.11 -10.32 -8.44
C ALA A 151 35.69 -11.41 -9.34
#